data_0a88530a82b939452f24b0dd937ad540
#
_entry.id   0a88530a82b939452f24b0dd937ad540
#
_cell.length_a   1.000
_cell.length_b   1.000
_cell.length_c   1.000
_cell.angle_alpha   90.00
_cell.angle_beta   90.00
_cell.angle_gamma   90.00
#
_symmetry.space_group_name_H-M   'P 1'
#
loop_
_entity.id
_entity.type
_entity.pdbx_description
1 polymer ?
#
loop_
_entity_poly.entity_id
_entity_poly.type
_entity_poly.pdbx_seq_one_letter_code
_entity_poly.pdbx_strand_id
1 'polypeptide(L)'
;MASTNRLSPIPHPPTRPVVGNMLSLDSSAPVQNLARLAKELGPIFWLDMMGAPIVIVSGHDLVNELSDEKRFDKAVRGPLRRVRAIGGDGLFTADTSEPNWSKAHNILLQPFGNRAMQSYHSSMVDIAEQLVKKWERLNADDEIDVVHDMTALTLDTIGLCGFDYRFNSFYRRDYHPFVASLVRSLETIMMIRGLPLENLWMQKRRRDLAGDVAFMNKMVDEIVAERRRNAEAAEAKKDMLGAMMTGVDRVTGEQLDDVNIRYQINTFLIAGHETTSGLLSCTLYALLKHPEVLKKAYEEVDRVFGPDIDARPTY
;
A
#
# COMPACT_ATOMS: atom_id res chain seq x y z
N MET A 1 10.72 -29.58 42.25
CA MET A 1 9.79 -30.05 41.18
C MET A 1 9.99 -29.14 39.99
N ALA A 2 10.70 -29.63 38.97
CA ALA A 2 10.91 -28.85 37.75
C ALA A 2 9.62 -28.85 36.95
N SER A 3 9.00 -27.69 36.80
CA SER A 3 7.88 -27.46 35.87
C SER A 3 8.41 -27.73 34.45
N THR A 4 8.12 -28.87 33.90
CA THR A 4 8.28 -29.13 32.47
C THR A 4 7.29 -28.23 31.73
N ASN A 5 7.80 -27.10 31.26
CA ASN A 5 7.07 -26.21 30.38
C ASN A 5 6.82 -27.00 29.09
N ARG A 6 5.73 -27.76 29.03
CA ARG A 6 5.28 -28.44 27.79
C ARG A 6 4.78 -27.33 26.84
N LEU A 7 5.60 -27.01 25.87
CA LEU A 7 5.16 -26.17 24.76
C LEU A 7 3.90 -26.78 24.16
N SER A 8 2.80 -26.06 24.20
CA SER A 8 1.56 -26.48 23.51
C SER A 8 1.82 -26.42 22.01
N PRO A 9 1.49 -27.47 21.25
CA PRO A 9 1.63 -27.45 19.82
C PRO A 9 0.74 -26.36 19.22
N ILE A 10 1.26 -25.62 18.23
CA ILE A 10 0.47 -24.63 17.51
C ILE A 10 -0.64 -25.35 16.75
N PRO A 11 -1.94 -24.97 16.92
CA PRO A 11 -3.06 -25.61 16.25
C PRO A 11 -2.94 -25.51 14.73
N HIS A 12 -3.54 -26.46 14.02
CA HIS A 12 -3.63 -26.42 12.56
C HIS A 12 -4.89 -27.19 12.07
N PRO A 13 -5.47 -26.81 10.93
CA PRO A 13 -6.52 -27.61 10.32
C PRO A 13 -5.95 -28.92 9.76
N PRO A 14 -6.79 -29.94 9.50
CA PRO A 14 -6.35 -31.20 8.90
C PRO A 14 -5.60 -30.95 7.59
N THR A 15 -4.42 -31.53 7.46
CA THR A 15 -3.59 -31.44 6.26
C THR A 15 -3.88 -32.62 5.32
N ARG A 16 -3.75 -32.40 3.99
CA ARG A 16 -3.85 -33.45 2.99
C ARG A 16 -2.45 -33.78 2.44
N PRO A 17 -2.16 -35.04 2.11
CA PRO A 17 -0.89 -35.40 1.50
C PRO A 17 -0.59 -34.53 0.27
N VAL A 18 0.67 -34.09 0.09
CA VAL A 18 1.22 -33.29 -1.02
C VAL A 18 0.70 -31.86 -1.09
N VAL A 19 -0.61 -31.62 -0.96
CA VAL A 19 -1.22 -30.28 -1.14
C VAL A 19 -1.40 -29.51 0.19
N GLY A 20 -1.19 -30.18 1.32
CA GLY A 20 -1.36 -29.56 2.64
C GLY A 20 -2.76 -28.99 2.85
N ASN A 21 -2.83 -27.70 3.18
CA ASN A 21 -4.06 -26.95 3.42
C ASN A 21 -4.53 -26.10 2.23
N MET A 22 -3.86 -26.13 1.07
CA MET A 22 -4.22 -25.27 -0.07
C MET A 22 -5.67 -25.41 -0.52
N LEU A 23 -6.21 -26.63 -0.48
CA LEU A 23 -7.61 -26.88 -0.88
C LEU A 23 -8.63 -26.48 0.19
N SER A 24 -8.19 -26.18 1.39
CA SER A 24 -9.03 -25.72 2.49
C SER A 24 -9.23 -24.20 2.48
N LEU A 25 -8.46 -23.49 1.64
CA LEU A 25 -8.55 -22.05 1.50
C LEU A 25 -9.33 -21.71 0.23
N ASP A 26 -10.43 -20.97 0.39
CA ASP A 26 -11.13 -20.38 -0.75
C ASP A 26 -10.29 -19.25 -1.36
N SER A 27 -9.85 -19.44 -2.58
CA SER A 27 -9.03 -18.45 -3.29
C SER A 27 -9.79 -17.17 -3.66
N SER A 28 -11.13 -17.19 -3.61
CA SER A 28 -11.97 -16.00 -3.86
C SER A 28 -12.09 -15.09 -2.63
N ALA A 29 -11.92 -15.65 -1.42
CA ALA A 29 -12.06 -14.93 -0.16
C ALA A 29 -10.98 -15.33 0.88
N PRO A 30 -9.68 -15.17 0.56
CA PRO A 30 -8.60 -15.71 1.39
C PRO A 30 -8.56 -15.10 2.79
N VAL A 31 -8.79 -13.80 2.93
CA VAL A 31 -8.76 -13.10 4.22
C VAL A 31 -9.91 -13.56 5.12
N GLN A 32 -11.13 -13.71 4.58
CA GLN A 32 -12.29 -14.18 5.31
C GLN A 32 -12.08 -15.63 5.79
N ASN A 33 -11.43 -16.47 4.99
CA ASN A 33 -11.07 -17.83 5.42
C ASN A 33 -10.06 -17.83 6.57
N LEU A 34 -9.02 -17.01 6.50
CA LEU A 34 -8.08 -16.88 7.61
C LEU A 34 -8.76 -16.35 8.87
N ALA A 35 -9.66 -15.37 8.74
CA ALA A 35 -10.43 -14.86 9.87
C ALA A 35 -11.35 -15.93 10.50
N ARG A 36 -11.97 -16.79 9.67
CA ARG A 36 -12.76 -17.94 10.16
C ARG A 36 -11.88 -18.94 10.90
N LEU A 37 -10.74 -19.33 10.33
CA LEU A 37 -9.79 -20.23 10.97
C LEU A 37 -9.25 -19.66 12.30
N ALA A 38 -9.00 -18.35 12.36
CA ALA A 38 -8.60 -17.71 13.60
C ALA A 38 -9.67 -17.79 14.70
N LYS A 39 -10.96 -17.71 14.33
CA LYS A 39 -12.07 -17.91 15.28
C LYS A 39 -12.17 -19.36 15.76
N GLU A 40 -11.85 -20.34 14.90
CA GLU A 40 -11.95 -21.77 15.19
C GLU A 40 -10.72 -22.30 15.95
N LEU A 41 -9.53 -21.89 15.58
CA LEU A 41 -8.25 -22.45 16.07
C LEU A 41 -7.56 -21.56 17.12
N GLY A 42 -7.97 -20.30 17.23
CA GLY A 42 -7.36 -19.33 18.12
C GLY A 42 -6.43 -18.34 17.39
N PRO A 43 -5.79 -17.42 18.16
CA PRO A 43 -5.05 -16.29 17.59
C PRO A 43 -3.72 -16.67 16.93
N ILE A 44 -3.28 -17.92 17.05
CA ILE A 44 -2.10 -18.46 16.40
C ILE A 44 -2.38 -19.86 15.88
N PHE A 45 -2.13 -20.10 14.60
CA PHE A 45 -2.24 -21.41 13.97
C PHE A 45 -1.30 -21.49 12.76
N TRP A 46 -1.03 -22.71 12.26
CA TRP A 46 -0.20 -22.87 11.10
C TRP A 46 -0.95 -23.58 9.96
N LEU A 47 -0.50 -23.30 8.75
CA LEU A 47 -0.98 -23.90 7.52
C LEU A 47 0.18 -24.53 6.76
N ASP A 48 -0.04 -25.72 6.22
CA ASP A 48 0.89 -26.35 5.27
C ASP A 48 0.53 -25.92 3.85
N MET A 49 1.43 -25.20 3.22
CA MET A 49 1.28 -24.75 1.83
C MET A 49 2.22 -25.55 0.92
N MET A 50 1.83 -26.83 0.64
CA MET A 50 2.62 -27.79 -0.14
C MET A 50 4.02 -28.05 0.43
N GLY A 51 4.11 -28.35 1.72
CA GLY A 51 5.37 -28.60 2.42
C GLY A 51 6.06 -27.36 2.94
N ALA A 52 5.50 -26.18 2.72
CA ALA A 52 5.98 -24.92 3.29
C ALA A 52 5.04 -24.48 4.44
N PRO A 53 5.43 -24.64 5.71
CA PRO A 53 4.61 -24.21 6.84
C PRO A 53 4.59 -22.69 6.93
N ILE A 54 3.38 -22.13 7.09
CA ILE A 54 3.15 -20.71 7.34
C ILE A 54 2.40 -20.58 8.66
N VAL A 55 2.92 -19.81 9.60
CA VAL A 55 2.25 -19.48 10.85
C VAL A 55 1.43 -18.22 10.67
N ILE A 56 0.15 -18.31 11.00
CA ILE A 56 -0.77 -17.16 10.98
C ILE A 56 -0.96 -16.69 12.41
N VAL A 57 -0.82 -15.39 12.60
CA VAL A 57 -0.98 -14.71 13.90
C VAL A 57 -1.99 -13.59 13.74
N SER A 58 -2.99 -13.53 14.64
CA SER A 58 -4.09 -12.57 14.58
C SER A 58 -4.39 -11.87 15.92
N GLY A 59 -3.70 -12.19 16.99
CA GLY A 59 -3.90 -11.57 18.29
C GLY A 59 -3.00 -10.35 18.49
N HIS A 60 -3.54 -9.27 19.09
CA HIS A 60 -2.79 -8.03 19.37
C HIS A 60 -1.46 -8.28 20.07
N ASP A 61 -1.46 -9.04 21.16
CA ASP A 61 -0.26 -9.27 21.97
C ASP A 61 0.81 -10.04 21.20
N LEU A 62 0.39 -11.05 20.43
CA LEU A 62 1.30 -11.83 19.59
C LEU A 62 1.86 -10.99 18.42
N VAL A 63 1.03 -10.14 17.79
CA VAL A 63 1.50 -9.23 16.74
C VAL A 63 2.48 -8.21 17.31
N ASN A 64 2.20 -7.68 18.51
CA ASN A 64 3.12 -6.76 19.18
C ASN A 64 4.48 -7.44 19.49
N GLU A 65 4.48 -8.72 19.90
CA GLU A 65 5.71 -9.48 20.10
C GLU A 65 6.48 -9.70 18.79
N LEU A 66 5.78 -9.99 17.69
CA LEU A 66 6.40 -10.16 16.36
C LEU A 66 6.95 -8.85 15.77
N SER A 67 6.52 -7.70 16.29
CA SER A 67 7.03 -6.39 15.89
C SER A 67 8.36 -6.00 16.55
N ASP A 68 8.91 -6.85 17.42
CA ASP A 68 10.25 -6.67 18.00
C ASP A 68 11.33 -7.02 16.94
N GLU A 69 11.86 -6.00 16.28
CA GLU A 69 12.88 -6.13 15.23
C GLU A 69 14.21 -6.75 15.70
N LYS A 70 14.42 -6.86 17.01
CA LYS A 70 15.60 -7.56 17.56
C LYS A 70 15.47 -9.09 17.51
N ARG A 71 14.22 -9.57 17.39
CA ARG A 71 13.90 -11.01 17.42
C ARG A 71 13.38 -11.52 16.10
N PHE A 72 12.69 -10.66 15.36
CA PHE A 72 12.02 -10.99 14.12
C PHE A 72 12.41 -10.01 13.03
N ASP A 73 12.43 -10.45 11.81
CA ASP A 73 12.76 -9.64 10.66
C ASP A 73 11.78 -9.89 9.51
N LYS A 74 11.65 -8.90 8.65
CA LYS A 74 10.86 -8.98 7.43
C LYS A 74 11.47 -10.02 6.49
N ALA A 75 10.63 -10.86 5.90
CA ALA A 75 11.04 -11.80 4.87
C ALA A 75 10.26 -11.57 3.57
N VAL A 76 10.98 -11.27 2.48
CA VAL A 76 10.38 -11.08 1.15
C VAL A 76 10.26 -12.44 0.44
N ARG A 77 9.09 -13.06 0.56
CA ARG A 77 8.83 -14.41 0.02
C ARG A 77 7.48 -14.47 -0.74
N GLY A 78 7.29 -15.55 -1.46
CA GLY A 78 6.04 -15.84 -2.17
C GLY A 78 5.60 -14.72 -3.11
N PRO A 79 4.33 -14.29 -3.05
CA PRO A 79 3.81 -13.21 -3.89
C PRO A 79 4.59 -11.90 -3.77
N LEU A 80 5.00 -11.52 -2.55
CA LEU A 80 5.75 -10.28 -2.32
C LEU A 80 7.07 -10.26 -3.11
N ARG A 81 7.78 -11.39 -3.19
CA ARG A 81 9.00 -11.48 -4.00
C ARG A 81 8.74 -11.26 -5.49
N ARG A 82 7.55 -11.64 -5.98
CA ARG A 82 7.18 -11.42 -7.39
C ARG A 82 6.84 -9.96 -7.68
N VAL A 83 6.34 -9.20 -6.68
CA VAL A 83 6.11 -7.76 -6.79
C VAL A 83 7.40 -6.98 -7.03
N ARG A 84 8.56 -7.58 -6.78
CA ARG A 84 9.88 -7.01 -7.19
C ARG A 84 9.96 -6.70 -8.69
N ALA A 85 9.16 -7.32 -9.53
CA ALA A 85 9.07 -6.94 -10.95
C ALA A 85 8.68 -5.45 -11.13
N ILE A 86 7.96 -4.87 -10.18
CA ILE A 86 7.54 -3.46 -10.19
C ILE A 86 8.41 -2.63 -9.24
N GLY A 87 8.54 -3.08 -8.00
CA GLY A 87 9.18 -2.34 -6.90
C GLY A 87 10.68 -2.59 -6.74
N GLY A 88 11.29 -3.50 -7.54
CA GLY A 88 12.71 -3.80 -7.46
C GLY A 88 13.19 -4.08 -6.04
N ASP A 89 14.26 -3.42 -5.63
CA ASP A 89 14.80 -3.38 -4.28
C ASP A 89 14.35 -2.14 -3.48
N GLY A 90 13.15 -1.63 -3.77
CA GLY A 90 12.49 -0.62 -2.96
C GLY A 90 12.12 -1.13 -1.56
N LEU A 91 11.77 -0.21 -0.65
CA LEU A 91 11.53 -0.49 0.77
C LEU A 91 10.54 -1.65 1.02
N PHE A 92 9.52 -1.80 0.17
CA PHE A 92 8.50 -2.83 0.35
C PHE A 92 9.00 -4.22 -0.06
N THR A 93 9.78 -4.31 -1.14
CA THR A 93 10.16 -5.56 -1.82
C THR A 93 11.61 -5.97 -1.61
N ALA A 94 12.45 -5.17 -0.95
CA ALA A 94 13.79 -5.56 -0.53
C ALA A 94 13.79 -6.30 0.80
N ASP A 95 14.69 -7.26 0.99
CA ASP A 95 15.01 -7.79 2.31
C ASP A 95 15.83 -6.75 3.10
N THR A 96 15.73 -6.74 4.43
CA THR A 96 16.45 -5.80 5.30
C THR A 96 17.97 -5.92 5.21
N SER A 97 18.47 -7.07 4.77
CA SER A 97 19.88 -7.32 4.50
C SER A 97 20.40 -6.70 3.19
N GLU A 98 19.52 -6.22 2.32
CA GLU A 98 19.91 -5.56 1.08
C GLU A 98 20.38 -4.12 1.34
N PRO A 99 21.54 -3.68 0.82
CA PRO A 99 22.11 -2.35 1.15
C PRO A 99 21.17 -1.18 0.86
N ASN A 100 20.40 -1.27 -0.22
CA ASN A 100 19.46 -0.21 -0.60
C ASN A 100 18.25 -0.12 0.35
N TRP A 101 17.90 -1.19 1.08
CA TRP A 101 16.81 -1.11 2.05
C TRP A 101 17.15 -0.16 3.20
N SER A 102 18.28 -0.36 3.89
CA SER A 102 18.68 0.47 5.03
C SER A 102 18.96 1.91 4.60
N LYS A 103 19.61 2.09 3.45
CA LYS A 103 19.87 3.41 2.86
C LYS A 103 18.58 4.19 2.59
N ALA A 104 17.63 3.58 1.89
CA ALA A 104 16.34 4.20 1.59
C ALA A 104 15.53 4.45 2.88
N HIS A 105 15.51 3.50 3.81
CA HIS A 105 14.84 3.65 5.09
C HIS A 105 15.35 4.88 5.86
N ASN A 106 16.66 5.01 6.01
CA ASN A 106 17.26 6.12 6.74
C ASN A 106 16.99 7.49 6.07
N ILE A 107 17.05 7.56 4.75
CA ILE A 107 16.78 8.79 4.00
C ILE A 107 15.30 9.18 4.11
N LEU A 108 14.40 8.19 4.03
CA LEU A 108 12.96 8.41 3.91
C LEU A 108 12.23 8.54 5.26
N LEU A 109 12.87 8.29 6.39
CA LEU A 109 12.26 8.54 7.70
C LEU A 109 11.84 10.01 7.87
N GLN A 110 12.64 10.95 7.40
CA GLN A 110 12.38 12.38 7.57
C GLN A 110 11.12 12.87 6.86
N PRO A 111 10.84 12.49 5.58
CA PRO A 111 9.61 12.85 4.88
C PRO A 111 8.31 12.32 5.51
N PHE A 112 8.39 11.37 6.45
CA PHE A 112 7.24 10.87 7.21
C PHE A 112 7.14 11.44 8.63
N GLY A 113 8.02 12.35 9.00
CA GLY A 113 7.95 13.02 10.31
C GLY A 113 6.83 14.07 10.38
N ASN A 114 6.42 14.45 11.61
CA ASN A 114 5.33 15.37 11.86
C ASN A 114 5.43 16.70 11.08
N ARG A 115 6.64 17.27 10.96
CA ARG A 115 6.85 18.52 10.21
C ARG A 115 6.56 18.36 8.71
N ALA A 116 6.91 17.21 8.14
CA ALA A 116 6.62 16.91 6.75
C ALA A 116 5.11 16.70 6.55
N MET A 117 4.44 15.96 7.44
CA MET A 117 2.98 15.79 7.41
C MET A 117 2.27 17.14 7.47
N GLN A 118 2.71 18.03 8.34
CA GLN A 118 2.17 19.41 8.41
C GLN A 118 2.35 20.17 7.10
N SER A 119 3.50 20.00 6.41
CA SER A 119 3.72 20.66 5.11
C SER A 119 2.86 20.08 3.98
N TYR A 120 2.45 18.80 4.07
CA TYR A 120 1.58 18.16 3.08
C TYR A 120 0.11 18.49 3.26
N HIS A 121 -0.30 18.96 4.44
CA HIS A 121 -1.69 19.17 4.79
C HIS A 121 -2.45 20.03 3.77
N SER A 122 -1.88 21.16 3.34
CA SER A 122 -2.51 22.03 2.34
C SER A 122 -2.76 21.33 1.00
N SER A 123 -1.82 20.46 0.58
CA SER A 123 -1.97 19.65 -0.64
C SER A 123 -3.05 18.56 -0.47
N MET A 124 -3.14 17.96 0.71
CA MET A 124 -4.21 16.99 1.01
C MET A 124 -5.59 17.65 0.97
N VAL A 125 -5.72 18.85 1.54
CA VAL A 125 -6.97 19.63 1.51
C VAL A 125 -7.34 20.02 0.08
N ASP A 126 -6.37 20.50 -0.73
CA ASP A 126 -6.60 20.84 -2.16
C ASP A 126 -7.19 19.65 -2.93
N ILE A 127 -6.66 18.44 -2.75
CA ILE A 127 -7.18 17.25 -3.45
C ILE A 127 -8.56 16.85 -2.89
N ALA A 128 -8.76 16.92 -1.57
CA ALA A 128 -10.06 16.64 -0.96
C ALA A 128 -11.16 17.60 -1.44
N GLU A 129 -10.85 18.89 -1.58
CA GLU A 129 -11.78 19.87 -2.12
C GLU A 129 -12.18 19.57 -3.57
N GLN A 130 -11.29 19.01 -4.39
CA GLN A 130 -11.65 18.60 -5.75
C GLN A 130 -12.67 17.47 -5.75
N LEU A 131 -12.55 16.51 -4.82
CA LEU A 131 -13.55 15.46 -4.63
C LEU A 131 -14.91 16.06 -4.19
N VAL A 132 -14.90 16.93 -3.16
CA VAL A 132 -16.12 17.57 -2.66
C VAL A 132 -16.81 18.35 -3.80
N LYS A 133 -16.08 19.19 -4.54
CA LYS A 133 -16.59 19.93 -5.70
C LYS A 133 -17.12 19.03 -6.81
N LYS A 134 -16.57 17.83 -6.99
CA LYS A 134 -17.12 16.84 -7.91
C LYS A 134 -18.49 16.37 -7.43
N TRP A 135 -18.61 16.01 -6.16
CA TRP A 135 -19.87 15.50 -5.59
C TRP A 135 -20.96 16.58 -5.48
N GLU A 136 -20.61 17.83 -5.17
CA GLU A 136 -21.55 18.97 -5.16
C GLU A 136 -22.26 19.24 -6.49
N ARG A 137 -21.70 18.74 -7.60
CA ARG A 137 -22.29 18.89 -8.94
C ARG A 137 -23.26 17.78 -9.33
N LEU A 138 -23.37 16.75 -8.50
CA LEU A 138 -24.26 15.63 -8.73
C LEU A 138 -25.70 16.00 -8.35
N ASN A 139 -26.66 15.43 -9.09
CA ASN A 139 -28.05 15.51 -8.71
C ASN A 139 -28.39 14.49 -7.63
N ALA A 140 -29.56 14.63 -6.99
CA ALA A 140 -29.98 13.74 -5.90
C ALA A 140 -30.11 12.27 -6.32
N ASP A 141 -30.36 12.00 -7.58
CA ASP A 141 -30.54 10.66 -8.15
C ASP A 141 -29.26 10.09 -8.80
N ASP A 142 -28.18 10.86 -8.81
CA ASP A 142 -26.91 10.40 -9.37
C ASP A 142 -26.22 9.40 -8.42
N GLU A 143 -25.72 8.31 -8.99
CA GLU A 143 -24.95 7.31 -8.24
C GLU A 143 -23.47 7.65 -8.21
N ILE A 144 -22.83 7.39 -7.07
CA ILE A 144 -21.39 7.60 -6.87
C ILE A 144 -20.71 6.22 -6.80
N ASP A 145 -19.71 5.99 -7.66
CA ASP A 145 -18.73 4.93 -7.46
C ASP A 145 -17.69 5.39 -6.45
N VAL A 146 -17.96 5.09 -5.18
CA VAL A 146 -17.11 5.49 -4.06
C VAL A 146 -15.68 4.93 -4.20
N VAL A 147 -15.52 3.69 -4.69
CA VAL A 147 -14.19 3.07 -4.82
C VAL A 147 -13.38 3.80 -5.88
N HIS A 148 -13.99 4.14 -7.01
CA HIS A 148 -13.35 4.93 -8.05
C HIS A 148 -12.90 6.30 -7.54
N ASP A 149 -13.76 6.99 -6.83
CA ASP A 149 -13.48 8.34 -6.33
C ASP A 149 -12.45 8.35 -5.21
N MET A 150 -12.47 7.38 -4.31
CA MET A 150 -11.44 7.24 -3.27
C MET A 150 -10.09 6.84 -3.87
N THR A 151 -10.06 6.04 -4.94
CA THR A 151 -8.82 5.72 -5.67
C THR A 151 -8.25 6.97 -6.35
N ALA A 152 -9.09 7.81 -6.95
CA ALA A 152 -8.67 9.08 -7.53
C ALA A 152 -8.10 10.02 -6.44
N LEU A 153 -8.82 10.16 -5.32
CA LEU A 153 -8.39 10.98 -4.17
C LEU A 153 -7.00 10.57 -3.67
N THR A 154 -6.81 9.28 -3.41
CA THR A 154 -5.57 8.81 -2.79
C THR A 154 -4.38 8.80 -3.75
N LEU A 155 -4.61 8.50 -5.05
CA LEU A 155 -3.58 8.60 -6.07
C LEU A 155 -3.10 10.04 -6.25
N ASP A 156 -4.02 10.98 -6.39
CA ASP A 156 -3.68 12.40 -6.57
C ASP A 156 -3.02 12.97 -5.31
N THR A 157 -3.44 12.52 -4.13
CA THR A 157 -2.83 12.92 -2.85
C THR A 157 -1.38 12.44 -2.74
N ILE A 158 -1.09 11.15 -2.97
CA ILE A 158 0.29 10.64 -2.90
C ILE A 158 1.16 11.24 -4.01
N GLY A 159 0.59 11.47 -5.19
CA GLY A 159 1.27 12.12 -6.30
C GLY A 159 1.70 13.54 -5.95
N LEU A 160 0.78 14.34 -5.43
CA LEU A 160 1.03 15.74 -5.11
C LEU A 160 1.92 15.90 -3.88
N CYS A 161 1.61 15.22 -2.78
CA CYS A 161 2.38 15.33 -1.54
C CYS A 161 3.78 14.72 -1.64
N GLY A 162 3.89 13.58 -2.32
CA GLY A 162 5.15 12.83 -2.40
C GLY A 162 6.10 13.32 -3.48
N PHE A 163 5.56 13.73 -4.63
CA PHE A 163 6.34 13.93 -5.83
C PHE A 163 6.06 15.26 -6.56
N ASP A 164 5.17 16.10 -6.00
CA ASP A 164 4.68 17.33 -6.64
C ASP A 164 4.13 17.07 -8.06
N TYR A 165 3.48 15.93 -8.22
CA TYR A 165 2.92 15.48 -9.49
C TYR A 165 1.41 15.36 -9.41
N ARG A 166 0.68 15.99 -10.34
CA ARG A 166 -0.79 15.93 -10.41
C ARG A 166 -1.21 14.90 -11.45
N PHE A 167 -1.80 13.82 -11.00
CA PHE A 167 -2.39 12.81 -11.89
C PHE A 167 -3.67 13.32 -12.57
N ASN A 168 -4.34 14.30 -11.96
CA ASN A 168 -5.60 14.89 -12.44
C ASN A 168 -6.69 13.82 -12.63
N SER A 169 -6.81 12.90 -11.69
CA SER A 169 -7.69 11.74 -11.79
C SER A 169 -9.16 12.14 -11.82
N PHE A 170 -9.57 13.24 -11.15
CA PHE A 170 -10.95 13.73 -11.14
C PHE A 170 -11.41 14.32 -12.50
N TYR A 171 -10.49 14.59 -13.40
CA TYR A 171 -10.79 15.05 -14.77
C TYR A 171 -10.87 13.89 -15.78
N ARG A 172 -10.79 12.65 -15.31
CA ARG A 172 -10.86 11.44 -16.12
C ARG A 172 -12.14 10.67 -15.83
N ARG A 173 -12.67 10.01 -16.85
CA ARG A 173 -13.78 9.08 -16.71
C ARG A 173 -13.31 7.72 -16.19
N ASP A 174 -12.18 7.25 -16.69
CA ASP A 174 -11.58 5.98 -16.33
C ASP A 174 -10.39 6.20 -15.40
N TYR A 175 -9.93 5.14 -14.75
CA TYR A 175 -8.72 5.19 -13.94
C TYR A 175 -7.53 5.73 -14.72
N HIS A 176 -6.66 6.43 -14.03
CA HIS A 176 -5.39 6.84 -14.62
C HIS A 176 -4.64 5.62 -15.19
N PRO A 177 -4.00 5.70 -16.38
CA PRO A 177 -3.32 4.58 -17.01
C PRO A 177 -2.30 3.87 -16.10
N PHE A 178 -1.66 4.59 -15.19
CA PHE A 178 -0.79 4.00 -14.17
C PHE A 178 -1.54 3.00 -13.29
N VAL A 179 -2.71 3.38 -12.76
CA VAL A 179 -3.53 2.49 -11.91
C VAL A 179 -3.97 1.26 -12.71
N ALA A 180 -4.44 1.46 -13.94
CA ALA A 180 -4.85 0.35 -14.80
C ALA A 180 -3.70 -0.63 -15.08
N SER A 181 -2.49 -0.13 -15.34
CA SER A 181 -1.29 -0.96 -15.53
C SER A 181 -0.88 -1.67 -14.25
N LEU A 182 -0.97 -0.99 -13.10
CA LEU A 182 -0.65 -1.55 -11.80
C LEU A 182 -1.59 -2.70 -11.43
N VAL A 183 -2.91 -2.49 -11.55
CA VAL A 183 -3.92 -3.52 -11.23
C VAL A 183 -3.70 -4.77 -12.10
N ARG A 184 -3.56 -4.61 -13.43
CA ARG A 184 -3.27 -5.75 -14.33
C ARG A 184 -1.97 -6.46 -13.95
N SER A 185 -0.94 -5.70 -13.56
CA SER A 185 0.35 -6.25 -13.13
C SER A 185 0.21 -7.09 -11.86
N LEU A 186 -0.47 -6.56 -10.84
CA LEU A 186 -0.70 -7.27 -9.58
C LEU A 186 -1.55 -8.52 -9.78
N GLU A 187 -2.62 -8.45 -10.57
CA GLU A 187 -3.44 -9.63 -10.93
C GLU A 187 -2.58 -10.71 -11.60
N THR A 188 -1.76 -10.32 -12.56
CA THR A 188 -0.86 -11.28 -13.25
C THR A 188 0.15 -11.89 -12.28
N ILE A 189 0.75 -11.09 -11.40
CA ILE A 189 1.70 -11.54 -10.38
C ILE A 189 1.05 -12.54 -9.42
N MET A 190 -0.20 -12.32 -9.01
CA MET A 190 -0.93 -13.22 -8.12
C MET A 190 -1.34 -14.54 -8.80
N MET A 191 -1.49 -14.54 -10.12
CA MET A 191 -1.78 -15.76 -10.89
C MET A 191 -0.56 -16.69 -11.08
N ILE A 192 0.65 -16.15 -10.95
CA ILE A 192 1.89 -16.93 -11.08
C ILE A 192 2.03 -17.85 -9.86
N ARG A 193 1.99 -19.15 -10.06
CA ARG A 193 2.10 -20.17 -9.00
C ARG A 193 3.40 -20.95 -9.01
N GLY A 194 4.21 -20.81 -10.05
CA GLY A 194 5.45 -21.57 -10.23
C GLY A 194 5.22 -23.03 -10.66
N LEU A 195 4.09 -23.31 -11.32
CA LEU A 195 3.75 -24.66 -11.77
C LEU A 195 4.58 -25.09 -12.98
N PRO A 196 4.83 -26.40 -13.17
CA PRO A 196 5.46 -26.90 -14.37
C PRO A 196 4.70 -26.44 -15.63
N LEU A 197 5.44 -26.03 -16.66
CA LEU A 197 4.89 -25.54 -17.94
C LEU A 197 4.05 -24.25 -17.85
N GLU A 198 3.94 -23.61 -16.67
CA GLU A 198 3.20 -22.34 -16.50
C GLU A 198 3.66 -21.27 -17.51
N ASN A 199 4.93 -21.25 -17.84
CA ASN A 199 5.49 -20.31 -18.80
C ASN A 199 4.86 -20.41 -20.21
N LEU A 200 4.35 -21.59 -20.61
CA LEU A 200 3.75 -21.77 -21.93
C LEU A 200 2.39 -21.10 -22.05
N TRP A 201 1.52 -21.28 -21.07
CA TRP A 201 0.18 -20.70 -21.10
C TRP A 201 0.10 -19.28 -20.49
N MET A 202 1.09 -18.85 -19.72
CA MET A 202 1.21 -17.49 -19.17
C MET A 202 2.03 -16.55 -20.08
N GLN A 203 2.52 -16.97 -21.23
CA GLN A 203 3.44 -16.19 -22.06
C GLN A 203 2.87 -14.81 -22.45
N LYS A 204 1.61 -14.74 -22.88
CA LYS A 204 0.95 -13.48 -23.22
C LYS A 204 0.87 -12.56 -22.00
N ARG A 205 0.37 -13.07 -20.85
CA ARG A 205 0.24 -12.31 -19.60
C ARG A 205 1.58 -11.78 -19.09
N ARG A 206 2.65 -12.58 -19.23
CA ARG A 206 4.01 -12.14 -18.86
C ARG A 206 4.54 -11.03 -19.77
N ARG A 207 4.19 -11.08 -21.07
CA ARG A 207 4.53 -10.01 -22.01
C ARG A 207 3.76 -8.74 -21.66
N ASP A 208 2.46 -8.85 -21.42
CA ASP A 208 1.62 -7.72 -21.01
C ASP A 208 2.11 -7.10 -19.69
N LEU A 209 2.48 -7.94 -18.69
CA LEU A 209 3.11 -7.50 -17.44
C LEU A 209 4.40 -6.71 -17.71
N ALA A 210 5.28 -7.21 -18.58
CA ALA A 210 6.51 -6.50 -18.92
C ALA A 210 6.22 -5.14 -19.58
N GLY A 211 5.20 -5.04 -20.42
CA GLY A 211 4.73 -3.80 -21.04
C GLY A 211 4.17 -2.81 -20.00
N ASP A 212 3.32 -3.29 -19.08
CA ASP A 212 2.76 -2.47 -18.00
C ASP A 212 3.86 -1.95 -17.06
N VAL A 213 4.83 -2.79 -16.68
CA VAL A 213 5.97 -2.38 -15.85
C VAL A 213 6.84 -1.35 -16.58
N ALA A 214 7.12 -1.54 -17.86
CA ALA A 214 7.88 -0.59 -18.66
C ALA A 214 7.17 0.77 -18.77
N PHE A 215 5.84 0.77 -18.94
CA PHE A 215 5.03 1.98 -18.93
C PHE A 215 5.09 2.72 -17.59
N MET A 216 4.90 2.01 -16.47
CA MET A 216 4.97 2.59 -15.12
C MET A 216 6.37 3.19 -14.84
N ASN A 217 7.42 2.45 -15.18
CA ASN A 217 8.80 2.91 -15.01
C ASN A 217 9.08 4.18 -15.84
N LYS A 218 8.64 4.21 -17.10
CA LYS A 218 8.80 5.38 -17.97
C LYS A 218 8.11 6.61 -17.37
N MET A 219 6.91 6.47 -16.88
CA MET A 219 6.17 7.57 -16.26
C MET A 219 6.89 8.11 -15.02
N VAL A 220 7.40 7.21 -14.17
CA VAL A 220 8.17 7.59 -12.98
C VAL A 220 9.48 8.27 -13.37
N ASP A 221 10.18 7.77 -14.38
CA ASP A 221 11.40 8.41 -14.89
C ASP A 221 11.13 9.81 -15.43
N GLU A 222 9.97 10.03 -16.06
CA GLU A 222 9.56 11.36 -16.52
C GLU A 222 9.33 12.33 -15.35
N ILE A 223 8.75 11.86 -14.23
CA ILE A 223 8.57 12.65 -12.99
C ILE A 223 9.95 13.06 -12.44
N VAL A 224 10.89 12.12 -12.33
CA VAL A 224 12.25 12.39 -11.85
C VAL A 224 12.99 13.35 -12.77
N ALA A 225 12.90 13.13 -14.08
CA ALA A 225 13.55 13.97 -15.08
C ALA A 225 12.99 15.41 -15.09
N GLU A 226 11.67 15.57 -14.92
CA GLU A 226 11.04 16.89 -14.80
C GLU A 226 11.55 17.63 -13.57
N ARG A 227 11.61 16.96 -12.41
CA ARG A 227 12.15 17.54 -11.19
C ARG A 227 13.63 17.97 -11.36
N ARG A 228 14.44 17.18 -12.07
CA ARG A 228 15.85 17.51 -12.33
C ARG A 228 16.04 18.71 -13.25
N ARG A 229 15.15 18.89 -14.25
CA ARG A 229 15.17 20.06 -15.13
C ARG A 229 14.91 21.38 -14.38
N ASN A 230 14.12 21.31 -13.32
CA ASN A 230 13.76 22.45 -12.48
C ASN A 230 14.56 22.46 -11.16
N ALA A 231 15.89 22.39 -11.24
CA ALA A 231 16.78 22.18 -10.10
C ALA A 231 16.61 23.22 -8.97
N GLU A 232 16.42 24.50 -9.30
CA GLU A 232 16.16 25.55 -8.29
C GLU A 232 14.85 25.31 -7.52
N ALA A 233 13.80 24.85 -8.20
CA ALA A 233 12.56 24.46 -7.57
C ALA A 233 12.70 23.12 -6.79
N ALA A 234 13.62 22.25 -7.21
CA ALA A 234 13.88 20.98 -6.57
C ALA A 234 14.52 21.12 -5.18
N GLU A 235 15.46 22.03 -5.00
CA GLU A 235 16.07 22.31 -3.70
C GLU A 235 15.10 22.97 -2.71
N ALA A 236 14.13 23.75 -3.22
CA ALA A 236 13.13 24.42 -2.40
C ALA A 236 12.04 23.48 -1.87
N LYS A 237 11.81 22.34 -2.55
CA LYS A 237 10.72 21.41 -2.20
C LYS A 237 11.20 20.31 -1.25
N LYS A 238 10.61 20.31 -0.05
CA LYS A 238 10.87 19.33 1.01
C LYS A 238 9.87 18.17 0.98
N ASP A 239 9.64 17.62 -0.21
CA ASP A 239 8.79 16.43 -0.40
C ASP A 239 9.62 15.13 -0.41
N MET A 240 8.94 13.98 -0.60
CA MET A 240 9.60 12.67 -0.62
C MET A 240 10.59 12.55 -1.80
N LEU A 241 10.22 13.08 -2.98
CA LEU A 241 11.12 13.03 -4.14
C LEU A 241 12.37 13.85 -3.92
N GLY A 242 12.24 15.06 -3.35
CA GLY A 242 13.38 15.88 -2.96
C GLY A 242 14.32 15.13 -1.99
N ALA A 243 13.76 14.48 -0.98
CA ALA A 243 14.55 13.67 -0.05
C ALA A 243 15.26 12.48 -0.73
N MET A 244 14.62 11.80 -1.69
CA MET A 244 15.24 10.72 -2.46
C MET A 244 16.39 11.22 -3.33
N MET A 245 16.26 12.40 -3.96
CA MET A 245 17.23 12.94 -4.90
C MET A 245 18.45 13.56 -4.23
N THR A 246 18.29 14.12 -3.03
CA THR A 246 19.35 14.90 -2.34
C THR A 246 19.77 14.29 -1.01
N GLY A 247 18.98 13.36 -0.48
CA GLY A 247 19.24 12.75 0.82
C GLY A 247 20.51 11.90 0.80
N VAL A 248 21.26 11.99 1.90
CA VAL A 248 22.45 11.19 2.14
C VAL A 248 22.21 10.31 3.36
N ASP A 249 22.40 9.02 3.20
CA ASP A 249 22.36 8.09 4.32
C ASP A 249 23.49 8.40 5.30
N ARG A 250 23.12 8.67 6.55
CA ARG A 250 24.08 9.06 7.60
C ARG A 250 25.03 7.94 8.02
N VAL A 251 24.69 6.70 7.70
CA VAL A 251 25.51 5.54 8.07
C VAL A 251 26.55 5.24 7.00
N THR A 252 26.14 5.25 5.73
CA THR A 252 27.04 4.91 4.60
C THR A 252 27.66 6.12 3.91
N GLY A 253 27.09 7.31 4.07
CA GLY A 253 27.49 8.51 3.33
C GLY A 253 27.02 8.51 1.87
N GLU A 254 26.20 7.54 1.46
CA GLU A 254 25.74 7.36 0.08
C GLU A 254 24.35 7.96 -0.17
N GLN A 255 24.06 8.23 -1.43
CA GLN A 255 22.75 8.63 -1.92
C GLN A 255 22.06 7.47 -2.62
N LEU A 256 20.76 7.60 -2.87
CA LEU A 256 20.02 6.67 -3.74
C LEU A 256 20.39 6.94 -5.20
N ASP A 257 20.57 5.88 -5.98
CA ASP A 257 20.68 5.99 -7.43
C ASP A 257 19.28 6.10 -8.09
N ASP A 258 19.26 6.52 -9.37
CA ASP A 258 18.02 6.75 -10.11
C ASP A 258 17.14 5.51 -10.25
N VAL A 259 17.76 4.34 -10.31
CA VAL A 259 17.02 3.08 -10.41
C VAL A 259 16.30 2.78 -9.09
N ASN A 260 17.00 2.99 -7.96
CA ASN A 260 16.37 2.80 -6.66
C ASN A 260 15.33 3.89 -6.38
N ILE A 261 15.56 5.16 -6.76
CA ILE A 261 14.55 6.23 -6.67
C ILE A 261 13.28 5.83 -7.42
N ARG A 262 13.39 5.29 -8.65
CA ARG A 262 12.25 4.76 -9.41
C ARG A 262 11.50 3.68 -8.63
N TYR A 263 12.21 2.73 -8.02
CA TYR A 263 11.60 1.67 -7.24
C TYR A 263 10.91 2.18 -5.98
N GLN A 264 11.46 3.20 -5.33
CA GLN A 264 10.81 3.84 -4.19
C GLN A 264 9.51 4.54 -4.61
N ILE A 265 9.51 5.31 -5.70
CA ILE A 265 8.32 5.99 -6.21
C ILE A 265 7.24 4.96 -6.56
N ASN A 266 7.57 3.90 -7.31
CA ASN A 266 6.63 2.81 -7.59
C ASN A 266 6.08 2.20 -6.30
N THR A 267 6.95 1.95 -5.31
CA THR A 267 6.56 1.42 -4.00
C THR A 267 5.54 2.32 -3.31
N PHE A 268 5.78 3.63 -3.25
CA PHE A 268 4.88 4.57 -2.59
C PHE A 268 3.58 4.78 -3.37
N LEU A 269 3.63 4.79 -4.70
CA LEU A 269 2.42 4.84 -5.51
C LEU A 269 1.55 3.59 -5.30
N ILE A 270 2.14 2.40 -5.18
CA ILE A 270 1.40 1.17 -4.86
C ILE A 270 0.79 1.24 -3.45
N ALA A 271 1.63 1.54 -2.47
CA ALA A 271 1.23 1.49 -1.07
C ALA A 271 0.25 2.60 -0.69
N GLY A 272 0.44 3.80 -1.22
CA GLY A 272 -0.27 5.01 -0.78
C GLY A 272 -1.69 5.16 -1.32
N HIS A 273 -2.01 4.60 -2.50
CA HIS A 273 -3.34 4.81 -3.05
C HIS A 273 -4.32 3.67 -2.76
N GLU A 274 -3.94 2.41 -2.98
CA GLU A 274 -4.88 1.28 -2.94
C GLU A 274 -5.35 0.95 -1.50
N THR A 275 -4.44 0.94 -0.54
CA THR A 275 -4.77 0.64 0.86
C THR A 275 -5.64 1.72 1.48
N THR A 276 -5.31 2.98 1.23
CA THR A 276 -6.04 4.14 1.78
C THR A 276 -7.40 4.31 1.11
N SER A 277 -7.51 4.09 -0.21
CA SER A 277 -8.81 4.12 -0.91
C SER A 277 -9.74 3.02 -0.40
N GLY A 278 -9.21 1.82 -0.17
CA GLY A 278 -9.95 0.72 0.45
C GLY A 278 -10.46 1.06 1.84
N LEU A 279 -9.60 1.65 2.70
CA LEU A 279 -9.99 2.09 4.04
C LEU A 279 -11.10 3.14 3.98
N LEU A 280 -10.95 4.19 3.16
CA LEU A 280 -11.94 5.26 3.02
C LEU A 280 -13.28 4.73 2.50
N SER A 281 -13.25 3.88 1.48
CA SER A 281 -14.46 3.26 0.91
C SER A 281 -15.19 2.39 1.94
N CYS A 282 -14.46 1.56 2.68
CA CYS A 282 -15.03 0.73 3.74
C CYS A 282 -15.55 1.58 4.91
N THR A 283 -14.88 2.70 5.23
CA THR A 283 -15.32 3.63 6.27
C THR A 283 -16.65 4.28 5.90
N LEU A 284 -16.79 4.80 4.68
CA LEU A 284 -18.05 5.36 4.19
C LEU A 284 -19.17 4.32 4.19
N TYR A 285 -18.89 3.10 3.69
CA TYR A 285 -19.84 2.00 3.75
C TYR A 285 -20.30 1.70 5.18
N ALA A 286 -19.36 1.61 6.13
CA ALA A 286 -19.67 1.33 7.52
C ALA A 286 -20.51 2.45 8.16
N LEU A 287 -20.17 3.72 7.91
CA LEU A 287 -20.91 4.87 8.41
C LEU A 287 -22.35 4.89 7.89
N LEU A 288 -22.55 4.60 6.59
CA LEU A 288 -23.88 4.52 6.00
C LEU A 288 -24.72 3.33 6.55
N LYS A 289 -24.06 2.26 6.98
CA LYS A 289 -24.72 1.11 7.63
C LYS A 289 -25.03 1.33 9.11
N HIS A 290 -24.38 2.29 9.74
CA HIS A 290 -24.47 2.61 11.16
C HIS A 290 -24.84 4.07 11.39
N PRO A 291 -26.13 4.48 11.18
CA PRO A 291 -26.56 5.87 11.28
C PRO A 291 -26.26 6.53 12.64
N GLU A 292 -26.24 5.74 13.70
CA GLU A 292 -25.91 6.21 15.05
C GLU A 292 -24.44 6.60 15.19
N VAL A 293 -23.53 5.98 14.43
CA VAL A 293 -22.10 6.34 14.37
C VAL A 293 -21.92 7.56 13.47
N LEU A 294 -22.58 7.56 12.31
CA LEU A 294 -22.55 8.69 11.37
C LEU A 294 -23.03 9.99 12.07
N LYS A 295 -24.10 9.91 12.86
CA LYS A 295 -24.58 11.06 13.64
C LYS A 295 -23.53 11.61 14.58
N LYS A 296 -22.80 10.75 15.31
CA LYS A 296 -21.71 11.17 16.19
C LYS A 296 -20.56 11.84 15.42
N ALA A 297 -20.24 11.33 14.21
CA ALA A 297 -19.25 11.94 13.35
C ALA A 297 -19.68 13.35 12.92
N TYR A 298 -20.94 13.55 12.53
CA TYR A 298 -21.47 14.89 12.24
C TYR A 298 -21.41 15.81 13.46
N GLU A 299 -21.88 15.36 14.62
CA GLU A 299 -21.82 16.14 15.87
C GLU A 299 -20.39 16.58 16.23
N GLU A 300 -19.39 15.74 15.95
CA GLU A 300 -17.98 16.09 16.16
C GLU A 300 -17.49 17.12 15.14
N VAL A 301 -17.80 16.95 13.86
CA VAL A 301 -17.47 17.90 12.80
C VAL A 301 -18.10 19.26 13.08
N ASP A 302 -19.40 19.30 13.39
CA ASP A 302 -20.12 20.54 13.70
C ASP A 302 -19.53 21.25 14.94
N ARG A 303 -19.11 20.49 15.92
CA ARG A 303 -18.45 21.04 17.13
C ARG A 303 -17.08 21.64 16.82
N VAL A 304 -16.31 21.05 15.89
CA VAL A 304 -14.95 21.50 15.56
C VAL A 304 -14.98 22.68 14.60
N PHE A 305 -15.80 22.59 13.55
CA PHE A 305 -15.84 23.61 12.49
C PHE A 305 -16.90 24.71 12.73
N GLY A 306 -17.90 24.45 13.60
CA GLY A 306 -19.00 25.36 13.82
C GLY A 306 -19.93 25.47 12.60
N PRO A 307 -20.68 26.59 12.49
CA PRO A 307 -21.67 26.79 11.43
C PRO A 307 -21.06 27.25 10.08
N ASP A 308 -19.76 27.43 9.99
CA ASP A 308 -19.10 27.93 8.78
C ASP A 308 -18.93 26.76 7.78
N ILE A 309 -19.75 26.77 6.73
CA ILE A 309 -19.73 25.75 5.70
C ILE A 309 -18.41 25.75 4.87
N ASP A 310 -17.71 26.88 4.85
CA ASP A 310 -16.45 27.05 4.14
C ASP A 310 -15.22 26.80 5.05
N ALA A 311 -15.47 26.41 6.31
CA ALA A 311 -14.39 26.12 7.24
C ALA A 311 -13.52 24.97 6.74
N ARG A 312 -12.21 25.22 6.70
CA ARG A 312 -11.22 24.24 6.27
C ARG A 312 -10.56 23.57 7.48
N PRO A 313 -10.30 22.26 7.40
CA PRO A 313 -9.55 21.61 8.46
C PRO A 313 -8.15 22.24 8.59
N THR A 314 -7.72 22.43 9.83
CA THR A 314 -6.35 22.81 10.18
C THR A 314 -5.58 21.59 10.64
N TYR A 315 -4.26 21.63 10.47
CA TYR A 315 -3.38 20.53 10.94
C TYR A 315 -3.29 20.50 12.47
#